data_68fadf2a9111eab8fe69f58f8aae9cfe
#
_entry.id   68fadf2a9111eab8fe69f58f8aae9cfe
#
_cell.length_a   1.000
_cell.length_b   1.000
_cell.length_c   1.000
_cell.angle_alpha   90.00
_cell.angle_beta   90.00
_cell.angle_gamma   90.00
#
_symmetry.space_group_name_H-M   'P 1'
#
loop_
_entity.id
_entity.type
_entity.pdbx_description
1 polymer ?
#
loop_
_entity_poly.entity_id
_entity_poly.type
_entity_poly.pdbx_seq_one_letter_code
_entity_poly.pdbx_strand_id
1 'polypeptide(L)'
;VGSEMCIRDRMNRYMAEFNVGYNGSENFAKGKRYGFFPSGAIGWIVSEEAFMQPLRKVISKLKLRASYGQVGNANLGGRRFAYLSTITDDYETLNMYKWGLDSSYGLTGMAEGEFAVQDLTWEIVNKMNLGVELGFLNGMIDLQLDYFDERRKDIFMPRESVPMTAGFMKQPWKNFGKVT
;
A
#
# COMPACT_ATOMS: atom_id res chain seq x y z
N VAL A 1 4.93 14.65 8.79
CA VAL A 1 4.44 14.39 7.44
C VAL A 1 4.84 15.57 6.57
N GLY A 2 5.82 15.39 5.70
CA GLY A 2 6.23 16.39 4.72
C GLY A 2 5.94 15.86 3.32
N SER A 3 5.19 16.59 2.51
CA SER A 3 5.06 16.34 1.09
C SER A 3 5.54 17.59 0.35
N GLU A 4 6.50 17.41 -0.54
CA GLU A 4 6.93 18.50 -1.42
C GLU A 4 6.41 18.21 -2.83
N MET A 5 5.77 19.22 -3.42
CA MET A 5 5.24 19.18 -4.78
C MET A 5 6.03 20.15 -5.65
N CYS A 6 6.66 19.65 -6.71
CA CYS A 6 7.29 20.49 -7.72
C CYS A 6 6.52 20.34 -9.03
N ILE A 7 5.85 21.41 -9.45
CA ILE A 7 5.18 21.49 -10.76
C ILE A 7 6.02 22.42 -11.64
N ARG A 8 6.38 21.96 -12.81
CA ARG A 8 7.08 22.77 -13.82
C ARG A 8 6.35 22.71 -15.15
N ASP A 9 5.79 23.84 -15.53
CA ASP A 9 5.18 24.05 -16.82
C ASP A 9 6.14 24.80 -17.76
N ARG A 10 6.27 24.33 -18.98
CA ARG A 10 7.01 25.04 -20.03
C ARG A 10 6.12 25.25 -21.25
N MET A 11 5.83 26.51 -21.55
CA MET A 11 5.07 26.95 -22.74
C MET A 11 3.69 26.27 -22.89
N ASN A 12 3.04 25.87 -21.80
CA ASN A 12 1.79 25.11 -21.77
C ASN A 12 1.82 23.80 -22.59
N ARG A 13 2.98 23.24 -22.89
CA ARG A 13 3.14 22.02 -23.69
C ARG A 13 3.59 20.84 -22.87
N TYR A 14 4.50 21.07 -21.94
CA TYR A 14 5.11 20.05 -21.11
C TYR A 14 4.81 20.35 -19.66
N MET A 15 4.27 19.38 -18.97
CA MET A 15 4.01 19.43 -17.53
C MET A 15 4.80 18.32 -16.86
N ALA A 16 5.47 18.64 -15.77
CA ALA A 16 6.15 17.65 -14.94
C ALA A 16 5.84 17.92 -13.47
N GLU A 17 5.49 16.87 -12.76
CA GLU A 17 5.19 16.91 -11.35
C GLU A 17 6.03 15.87 -10.64
N PHE A 18 6.58 16.22 -9.50
CA PHE A 18 7.33 15.32 -8.65
C PHE A 18 6.87 15.50 -7.21
N ASN A 19 6.46 14.41 -6.57
CA ASN A 19 6.02 14.39 -5.19
C ASN A 19 6.86 13.41 -4.39
N VAL A 20 7.15 13.78 -3.14
CA VAL A 20 7.85 12.92 -2.19
C VAL A 20 7.01 12.81 -0.93
N GLY A 21 6.65 11.61 -0.56
CA GLY A 21 6.04 11.30 0.72
C GLY A 21 7.07 10.70 1.67
N TYR A 22 7.23 11.29 2.85
CA TYR A 22 8.01 10.72 3.93
C TYR A 22 7.12 10.58 5.15
N ASN A 23 6.75 9.34 5.46
CA ASN A 23 5.77 9.03 6.50
C ASN A 23 6.38 8.14 7.56
N GLY A 24 5.96 8.34 8.81
CA GLY A 24 6.36 7.52 9.94
C GLY A 24 5.16 6.88 10.64
N SER A 25 5.33 5.64 11.10
CA SER A 25 4.36 4.96 11.92
C SER A 25 5.02 4.28 13.11
N GLU A 26 4.44 4.44 14.28
CA GLU A 26 4.88 3.79 15.52
C GLU A 26 4.57 2.29 15.55
N ASN A 27 3.72 1.81 14.64
CA ASN A 27 3.36 0.40 14.52
C ASN A 27 4.55 -0.47 14.10
N PHE A 28 5.65 0.15 13.65
CA PHE A 28 6.87 -0.54 13.24
C PHE A 28 7.99 -0.39 14.27
N ALA A 29 8.86 -1.38 14.33
CA ALA A 29 10.05 -1.36 15.19
C ALA A 29 11.01 -0.21 14.85
N LYS A 30 11.85 0.18 15.80
CA LYS A 30 12.91 1.17 15.58
C LYS A 30 13.76 0.78 14.37
N GLY A 31 13.97 1.71 13.43
CA GLY A 31 14.69 1.48 12.18
C GLY A 31 13.81 1.16 10.97
N LYS A 32 12.54 0.74 11.16
CA LYS A 32 11.58 0.47 10.08
C LYS A 32 10.35 1.39 10.13
N ARG A 33 10.36 2.38 11.02
CA ARG A 33 9.23 3.30 11.25
C ARG A 33 8.94 4.23 10.10
N TYR A 34 9.97 4.63 9.37
CA TYR A 34 9.86 5.63 8.32
C TYR A 34 9.88 4.98 6.95
N GLY A 35 8.94 5.40 6.10
CA GLY A 35 8.85 5.00 4.71
C GLY A 35 9.02 6.21 3.78
N PHE A 36 9.72 6.01 2.67
CA PHE A 36 9.94 7.00 1.63
C PHE A 36 9.18 6.58 0.38
N PHE A 37 8.29 7.45 -0.10
CA PHE A 37 7.34 7.15 -1.17
C PHE A 37 7.40 8.24 -2.25
N PRO A 38 8.28 8.09 -3.24
CA PRO A 38 8.37 9.03 -4.35
C PRO A 38 7.26 8.77 -5.37
N SER A 39 6.82 9.84 -6.03
CA SER A 39 5.95 9.77 -7.18
C SER A 39 6.27 10.87 -8.18
N GLY A 40 6.04 10.59 -9.45
CA GLY A 40 6.26 11.55 -10.52
C GLY A 40 5.21 11.40 -11.61
N ALA A 41 4.88 12.52 -12.24
CA ALA A 41 3.97 12.56 -13.37
C ALA A 41 4.53 13.48 -14.46
N ILE A 42 4.29 13.10 -15.70
CA ILE A 42 4.59 13.90 -16.88
C ILE A 42 3.35 14.03 -17.75
N GLY A 43 3.18 15.19 -18.32
CA GLY A 43 2.12 15.48 -19.28
C GLY A 43 2.69 16.18 -20.50
N TRP A 44 2.20 15.80 -21.68
CA TRP A 44 2.57 16.43 -22.94
C TRP A 44 1.32 16.76 -23.74
N ILE A 45 1.15 18.05 -24.06
CA ILE A 45 0.06 18.53 -24.92
C ILE A 45 0.59 18.55 -26.36
N VAL A 46 0.42 17.44 -27.04
CA VAL A 46 0.91 17.23 -28.42
C VAL A 46 0.21 18.17 -29.41
N SER A 47 -1.06 18.51 -29.16
CA SER A 47 -1.83 19.41 -30.02
C SER A 47 -1.25 20.83 -30.14
N GLU A 48 -0.39 21.24 -29.18
CA GLU A 48 0.27 22.55 -29.20
C GLU A 48 1.62 22.53 -30.00
N GLU A 49 2.02 21.37 -30.47
CA GLU A 49 3.24 21.26 -31.27
C GLU A 49 3.05 21.80 -32.72
N ALA A 50 4.14 22.34 -33.29
CA ALA A 50 4.12 22.93 -34.61
C ALA A 50 3.73 21.94 -35.71
N PHE A 51 4.12 20.67 -35.57
CA PHE A 51 3.81 19.62 -36.56
C PHE A 51 2.32 19.22 -36.54
N MET A 52 1.59 19.51 -35.45
CA MET A 52 0.16 19.22 -35.33
C MET A 52 -0.75 20.32 -35.88
N GLN A 53 -0.21 21.49 -36.24
CA GLN A 53 -1.02 22.61 -36.74
C GLN A 53 -1.95 22.25 -37.90
N PRO A 54 -1.52 21.47 -38.93
CA PRO A 54 -2.41 21.12 -40.04
C PRO A 54 -3.55 20.18 -39.61
N LEU A 55 -3.34 19.40 -38.58
CA LEU A 55 -4.31 18.42 -38.07
C LEU A 55 -5.29 19.01 -37.02
N ARG A 56 -5.08 20.24 -36.54
CA ARG A 56 -5.93 20.89 -35.55
C ARG A 56 -7.40 21.03 -35.96
N LYS A 57 -7.69 21.06 -37.25
CA LYS A 57 -9.04 21.10 -37.78
C LYS A 57 -9.84 19.82 -37.45
N VAL A 58 -9.16 18.68 -37.30
CA VAL A 58 -9.75 17.36 -36.99
C VAL A 58 -9.52 17.00 -35.54
N ILE A 59 -8.26 17.10 -35.07
CA ILE A 59 -7.86 16.78 -33.70
C ILE A 59 -7.59 18.10 -32.98
N SER A 60 -8.60 18.56 -32.22
CA SER A 60 -8.55 19.83 -31.48
C SER A 60 -7.71 19.72 -30.19
N LYS A 61 -7.64 18.53 -29.59
CA LYS A 61 -6.88 18.27 -28.37
C LYS A 61 -6.22 16.90 -28.45
N LEU A 62 -4.94 16.85 -28.16
CA LEU A 62 -4.20 15.60 -27.93
C LEU A 62 -3.27 15.82 -26.74
N LYS A 63 -3.57 15.16 -25.62
CA LYS A 63 -2.75 15.21 -24.43
C LYS A 63 -2.38 13.80 -24.00
N LEU A 64 -1.10 13.59 -23.78
CA LEU A 64 -0.54 12.37 -23.21
C LEU A 64 -0.15 12.62 -21.76
N ARG A 65 -0.44 11.68 -20.89
CA ARG A 65 -0.01 11.72 -19.51
C ARG A 65 0.52 10.37 -19.05
N ALA A 66 1.55 10.41 -18.25
CA ALA A 66 2.11 9.24 -17.61
C ALA A 66 2.44 9.58 -16.15
N SER A 67 2.10 8.71 -15.25
CA SER A 67 2.49 8.84 -13.85
C SER A 67 2.94 7.51 -13.29
N TYR A 68 3.91 7.58 -12.39
CA TYR A 68 4.39 6.46 -11.61
C TYR A 68 4.64 6.89 -10.18
N GLY A 69 4.18 6.11 -9.23
CA GLY A 69 4.36 6.44 -7.83
C GLY A 69 4.30 5.23 -6.90
N GLN A 70 4.89 5.41 -5.74
CA GLN A 70 4.81 4.46 -4.65
C GLN A 70 3.99 5.04 -3.51
N VAL A 71 3.13 4.20 -2.92
CA VAL A 71 2.35 4.53 -1.74
C VAL A 71 2.62 3.48 -0.67
N GLY A 72 2.90 3.91 0.56
CA GLY A 72 3.05 3.03 1.71
C GLY A 72 1.75 2.96 2.51
N ASN A 73 1.40 1.74 2.92
CA ASN A 73 0.29 1.50 3.82
C ASN A 73 0.82 0.91 5.14
N ALA A 74 0.45 1.52 6.26
CA ALA A 74 0.81 1.08 7.61
C ALA A 74 -0.33 0.34 8.32
N ASN A 75 -1.40 -0.02 7.60
CA ASN A 75 -2.53 -0.72 8.17
C ASN A 75 -2.19 -2.20 8.39
N LEU A 76 -2.24 -2.63 9.64
CA LEU A 76 -1.93 -3.99 10.07
C LEU A 76 -3.21 -4.79 10.42
N GLY A 77 -4.34 -4.48 9.76
CA GLY A 77 -5.59 -5.18 10.02
C GLY A 77 -6.16 -4.95 11.44
N GLY A 78 -5.96 -3.74 11.98
CA GLY A 78 -6.42 -3.37 13.32
C GLY A 78 -5.44 -3.74 14.45
N ARG A 79 -4.33 -4.40 14.14
CA ARG A 79 -3.29 -4.70 15.14
C ARG A 79 -2.39 -3.49 15.36
N ARG A 80 -2.00 -3.28 16.59
CA ARG A 80 -1.01 -2.27 16.98
C ARG A 80 0.21 -2.98 17.53
N PHE A 81 1.40 -2.42 17.25
CA PHE A 81 2.67 -2.93 17.78
C PHE A 81 2.92 -4.42 17.51
N ALA A 82 2.54 -4.92 16.32
CA ALA A 82 2.67 -6.33 15.97
C ALA A 82 4.12 -6.86 15.96
N TYR A 83 5.11 -5.98 16.17
CA TYR A 83 6.51 -6.34 16.39
C TYR A 83 6.81 -6.79 17.83
N LEU A 84 5.83 -6.72 18.74
CA LEU A 84 5.92 -7.21 20.11
C LEU A 84 5.07 -8.46 20.28
N SER A 85 5.58 -9.44 21.03
CA SER A 85 4.76 -10.56 21.50
C SER A 85 3.86 -10.11 22.62
N THR A 86 2.68 -10.69 22.70
CA THR A 86 1.75 -10.46 23.80
C THR A 86 1.59 -11.71 24.63
N ILE A 87 1.42 -11.53 25.94
CA ILE A 87 1.05 -12.58 26.87
C ILE A 87 -0.41 -12.33 27.27
N THR A 88 -1.23 -13.33 27.20
CA THR A 88 -2.61 -13.28 27.69
C THR A 88 -2.71 -14.05 29.00
N ASP A 89 -3.32 -13.41 29.99
CA ASP A 89 -3.67 -14.00 31.29
C ASP A 89 -5.12 -14.52 31.32
N ASP A 90 -5.88 -14.14 30.26
CA ASP A 90 -7.27 -14.54 30.11
C ASP A 90 -7.38 -15.78 29.22
N TYR A 91 -6.80 -16.88 29.73
CA TYR A 91 -6.93 -18.18 29.09
C TYR A 91 -8.24 -18.82 29.50
N GLU A 92 -9.34 -18.12 29.23
CA GLU A 92 -10.67 -18.58 29.58
C GLU A 92 -11.02 -19.90 28.87
N THR A 93 -11.47 -20.80 29.65
CA THR A 93 -12.38 -21.92 29.38
C THR A 93 -11.84 -23.18 28.71
N LEU A 94 -10.76 -23.15 27.94
CA LEU A 94 -10.30 -24.38 27.22
C LEU A 94 -9.07 -25.05 27.85
N ASN A 95 -8.27 -24.34 28.65
CA ASN A 95 -6.99 -24.84 29.17
C ASN A 95 -6.76 -24.49 30.63
N MET A 96 -7.82 -24.60 31.45
CA MET A 96 -7.64 -24.53 32.88
C MET A 96 -6.87 -25.76 33.37
N TYR A 97 -5.78 -25.55 34.08
CA TYR A 97 -5.16 -26.62 34.83
C TYR A 97 -6.13 -27.07 35.93
N LYS A 98 -6.64 -28.27 35.82
CA LYS A 98 -7.56 -28.84 36.77
C LYS A 98 -6.79 -29.70 37.75
N TRP A 99 -7.05 -29.45 39.03
CA TRP A 99 -6.39 -30.14 40.16
C TRP A 99 -7.44 -30.81 41.02
N GLY A 100 -7.02 -31.84 41.77
CA GLY A 100 -7.87 -32.62 42.64
C GLY A 100 -8.41 -33.87 41.97
N LEU A 101 -8.90 -34.81 42.79
CA LEU A 101 -9.47 -36.10 42.37
C LEU A 101 -10.68 -35.96 41.44
N ASP A 102 -11.46 -34.91 41.65
CA ASP A 102 -12.69 -34.61 40.90
C ASP A 102 -12.52 -33.49 39.87
N SER A 103 -11.28 -32.98 39.67
CA SER A 103 -11.00 -31.86 38.77
C SER A 103 -11.84 -30.60 39.06
N SER A 104 -12.27 -30.41 40.32
CA SER A 104 -13.15 -29.32 40.73
C SER A 104 -12.45 -27.97 40.87
N TYR A 105 -11.14 -27.97 41.01
CA TYR A 105 -10.35 -26.75 41.18
C TYR A 105 -9.58 -26.44 39.90
N GLY A 106 -9.93 -25.33 39.22
CA GLY A 106 -9.28 -24.88 38.03
C GLY A 106 -8.49 -23.58 38.27
N LEU A 107 -7.26 -23.54 37.80
CA LEU A 107 -6.44 -22.33 37.77
C LEU A 107 -6.29 -21.84 36.33
N THR A 108 -6.53 -20.57 36.11
CA THR A 108 -6.21 -19.90 34.84
C THR A 108 -4.71 -19.73 34.73
N GLY A 109 -4.14 -20.08 33.59
CA GLY A 109 -2.73 -19.90 33.32
C GLY A 109 -2.48 -18.72 32.39
N MET A 110 -1.20 -18.37 32.25
CA MET A 110 -0.75 -17.44 31.22
C MET A 110 -0.39 -18.21 29.96
N ALA A 111 -0.71 -17.66 28.80
CA ALA A 111 -0.32 -18.23 27.52
C ALA A 111 0.27 -17.15 26.62
N GLU A 112 1.09 -17.58 25.68
CA GLU A 112 1.59 -16.71 24.64
C GLU A 112 0.42 -16.34 23.72
N GLY A 113 0.19 -15.05 23.57
CA GLY A 113 -0.88 -14.50 22.73
C GLY A 113 -0.46 -14.41 21.28
N GLU A 114 -0.10 -13.23 20.84
CA GLU A 114 0.34 -13.00 19.47
C GLU A 114 1.86 -12.99 19.38
N PHE A 115 2.39 -13.69 18.35
CA PHE A 115 3.82 -13.75 18.11
C PHE A 115 4.35 -12.44 17.55
N ALA A 116 5.53 -12.03 18.01
CA ALA A 116 6.24 -10.87 17.49
C ALA A 116 6.62 -11.07 16.02
N VAL A 117 6.30 -10.09 15.19
CA VAL A 117 6.74 -10.05 13.78
C VAL A 117 7.98 -9.16 13.68
N GLN A 118 9.17 -9.76 13.75
CA GLN A 118 10.43 -9.02 13.74
C GLN A 118 10.70 -8.30 12.42
N ASP A 119 10.22 -8.86 11.30
CA ASP A 119 10.41 -8.34 9.95
C ASP A 119 9.25 -7.49 9.45
N LEU A 120 8.48 -6.91 10.37
CA LEU A 120 7.34 -6.06 10.04
C LEU A 120 7.79 -4.83 9.23
N THR A 121 7.23 -4.67 8.03
CA THR A 121 7.52 -3.58 7.10
C THR A 121 6.24 -2.95 6.56
N TRP A 122 6.40 -1.81 5.90
CA TRP A 122 5.35 -1.16 5.14
C TRP A 122 4.86 -2.04 3.99
N GLU A 123 3.56 -2.09 3.79
CA GLU A 123 2.98 -2.55 2.54
C GLU A 123 3.26 -1.50 1.47
N ILE A 124 3.85 -1.90 0.35
CA ILE A 124 4.22 -1.00 -0.74
C ILE A 124 3.29 -1.25 -1.92
N VAL A 125 2.66 -0.18 -2.37
CA VAL A 125 1.82 -0.17 -3.57
C VAL A 125 2.51 0.66 -4.63
N ASN A 126 2.90 0.02 -5.74
CA ASN A 126 3.38 0.69 -6.93
C ASN A 126 2.21 0.91 -7.88
N LYS A 127 2.02 2.15 -8.30
CA LYS A 127 0.95 2.55 -9.22
C LYS A 127 1.55 3.16 -10.47
N MET A 128 1.14 2.69 -11.63
CA MET A 128 1.44 3.27 -12.93
C MET A 128 0.14 3.64 -13.62
N ASN A 129 0.09 4.84 -14.18
CA ASN A 129 -1.05 5.29 -14.96
C ASN A 129 -0.56 5.93 -16.24
N LEU A 130 -1.13 5.51 -17.38
CA LEU A 130 -0.92 6.08 -18.70
C LEU A 130 -2.26 6.56 -19.23
N GLY A 131 -2.36 7.84 -19.58
CA GLY A 131 -3.59 8.44 -20.08
C GLY A 131 -3.41 9.13 -21.40
N VAL A 132 -4.43 9.03 -22.26
CA VAL A 132 -4.53 9.74 -23.55
C VAL A 132 -5.87 10.47 -23.57
N GLU A 133 -5.82 11.77 -23.84
CA GLU A 133 -6.99 12.60 -24.05
C GLU A 133 -7.02 13.08 -25.48
N LEU A 134 -8.10 12.78 -26.19
CA LEU A 134 -8.33 13.12 -27.60
C LEU A 134 -9.61 13.97 -27.71
N GLY A 135 -9.50 15.14 -28.28
CA GLY A 135 -10.65 15.96 -28.66
C GLY A 135 -10.76 16.09 -30.17
N PHE A 136 -11.92 15.85 -30.73
CA PHE A 136 -12.21 15.95 -32.15
C PHE A 136 -13.24 17.04 -32.44
N LEU A 137 -13.21 17.58 -33.65
CA LEU A 137 -14.19 18.50 -34.20
C LEU A 137 -14.46 19.71 -33.27
N ASN A 138 -13.39 20.41 -32.84
CA ASN A 138 -13.47 21.55 -31.93
C ASN A 138 -14.16 21.26 -30.58
N GLY A 139 -13.94 20.04 -30.04
CA GLY A 139 -14.49 19.66 -28.74
C GLY A 139 -15.90 19.09 -28.80
N MET A 140 -16.39 18.72 -29.98
CA MET A 140 -17.69 18.07 -30.13
C MET A 140 -17.62 16.61 -29.60
N ILE A 141 -16.47 15.97 -29.70
CA ILE A 141 -16.21 14.61 -29.22
C ILE A 141 -14.93 14.64 -28.41
N ASP A 142 -15.02 14.28 -27.11
CA ASP A 142 -13.87 14.08 -26.23
C ASP A 142 -13.79 12.62 -25.84
N LEU A 143 -12.62 12.02 -26.10
CA LEU A 143 -12.31 10.65 -25.73
C LEU A 143 -11.16 10.66 -24.73
N GLN A 144 -11.33 9.97 -23.62
CA GLN A 144 -10.30 9.77 -22.62
C GLN A 144 -10.09 8.27 -22.41
N LEU A 145 -8.85 7.83 -22.53
CA LEU A 145 -8.43 6.47 -22.32
C LEU A 145 -7.36 6.46 -21.24
N ASP A 146 -7.56 5.63 -20.23
CA ASP A 146 -6.63 5.45 -19.12
C ASP A 146 -6.28 3.97 -18.99
N TYR A 147 -4.99 3.70 -18.90
CA TYR A 147 -4.44 2.40 -18.53
C TYR A 147 -3.77 2.53 -17.17
N PHE A 148 -4.11 1.67 -16.24
CA PHE A 148 -3.50 1.64 -14.91
C PHE A 148 -3.00 0.22 -14.58
N ASP A 149 -1.86 0.17 -13.89
CA ASP A 149 -1.27 -1.05 -13.33
C ASP A 149 -0.96 -0.77 -11.86
N GLU A 150 -1.47 -1.64 -10.99
CA GLU A 150 -1.25 -1.53 -9.55
C GLU A 150 -0.66 -2.83 -9.02
N ARG A 151 0.51 -2.74 -8.38
CA ARG A 151 1.19 -3.89 -7.78
C ARG A 151 1.42 -3.65 -6.32
N ARG A 152 0.84 -4.52 -5.50
CA ARG A 152 1.00 -4.52 -4.06
C ARG A 152 1.99 -5.57 -3.64
N LYS A 153 2.88 -5.22 -2.71
CA LYS A 153 3.90 -6.10 -2.13
C LYS A 153 3.90 -5.95 -0.61
N ASP A 154 4.38 -7.00 0.03
CA ASP A 154 4.57 -7.04 1.47
C ASP A 154 3.27 -6.83 2.27
N ILE A 155 2.15 -7.36 1.75
CA ILE A 155 0.87 -7.33 2.42
C ILE A 155 0.98 -8.15 3.72
N PHE A 156 0.58 -7.55 4.83
CA PHE A 156 0.57 -8.20 6.12
C PHE A 156 -0.61 -9.15 6.25
N MET A 157 -0.34 -10.45 6.38
CA MET A 157 -1.37 -11.48 6.43
C MET A 157 -0.94 -12.70 7.25
N PRO A 158 -1.91 -13.51 7.77
CA PRO A 158 -1.60 -14.73 8.49
C PRO A 158 -0.94 -15.77 7.59
N ARG A 159 -0.03 -16.53 8.16
CA ARG A 159 0.65 -17.62 7.46
C ARG A 159 -0.11 -18.94 7.65
N GLU A 160 -1.12 -19.17 6.84
CA GLU A 160 -1.99 -20.36 6.92
C GLU A 160 -1.28 -21.69 6.61
N SER A 161 -0.10 -21.64 6.01
CA SER A 161 0.70 -22.83 5.70
C SER A 161 1.38 -23.49 6.90
N VAL A 162 1.26 -22.91 8.09
CA VAL A 162 1.81 -23.49 9.31
C VAL A 162 0.82 -24.51 9.88
N PRO A 163 1.19 -25.82 9.94
CA PRO A 163 0.29 -26.83 10.44
C PRO A 163 0.05 -26.66 11.94
N MET A 164 -1.15 -27.00 12.42
CA MET A 164 -1.49 -26.94 13.84
C MET A 164 -0.61 -27.83 14.72
N THR A 165 -0.03 -28.88 14.14
CA THR A 165 0.92 -29.77 14.83
C THR A 165 2.24 -29.07 15.22
N ALA A 166 2.50 -27.88 14.69
CA ALA A 166 3.63 -27.04 15.11
C ALA A 166 3.46 -26.44 16.52
N GLY A 167 2.29 -26.61 17.16
CA GLY A 167 2.02 -26.18 18.52
C GLY A 167 1.67 -24.69 18.67
N PHE A 168 1.50 -23.97 17.57
CA PHE A 168 1.06 -22.57 17.63
C PHE A 168 -0.45 -22.50 17.92
N MET A 169 -0.83 -21.77 18.94
CA MET A 169 -2.24 -21.53 19.25
C MET A 169 -2.87 -20.50 18.33
N LYS A 170 -2.09 -19.52 17.88
CA LYS A 170 -2.48 -18.54 16.87
C LYS A 170 -1.50 -18.59 15.70
N GLN A 171 -2.03 -18.43 14.52
CA GLN A 171 -1.18 -18.42 13.32
C GLN A 171 -0.24 -17.22 13.31
N PRO A 172 1.06 -17.43 13.02
CA PRO A 172 2.01 -16.32 12.90
C PRO A 172 1.69 -15.48 11.67
N TRP A 173 1.87 -14.17 11.81
CA TRP A 173 1.67 -13.20 10.75
C TRP A 173 2.99 -12.79 10.14
N LYS A 174 2.98 -12.43 8.86
CA LYS A 174 4.17 -11.94 8.15
C LYS A 174 3.78 -11.06 6.96
N ASN A 175 4.70 -10.16 6.54
CA ASN A 175 4.61 -9.43 5.29
C ASN A 175 5.12 -10.32 4.14
N PHE A 176 4.21 -10.92 3.36
CA PHE A 176 4.60 -11.75 2.20
C PHE A 176 3.55 -11.75 1.08
N GLY A 177 2.38 -11.20 1.32
CA GLY A 177 1.33 -11.14 0.30
C GLY A 177 1.73 -10.26 -0.88
N LYS A 178 1.34 -10.67 -2.09
CA LYS A 178 1.53 -9.91 -3.33
C LYS A 178 0.25 -9.96 -4.13
N VAL A 179 -0.10 -8.84 -4.75
CA VAL A 179 -1.24 -8.70 -5.67
C VAL A 179 -0.79 -7.89 -6.87
N THR A 180 -1.21 -8.31 -8.05
CA THR A 180 -0.95 -7.66 -9.35
C THR A 180 -2.23 -7.55 -10.12
#